data_85c5b40e95beeff94d63cf8dc95683ac
#
_entry.id   85c5b40e95beeff94d63cf8dc95683ac
#
_cell.length_a   1.000
_cell.length_b   1.000
_cell.length_c   1.000
_cell.angle_alpha   90.00
_cell.angle_beta   90.00
_cell.angle_gamma   90.00
#
_symmetry.space_group_name_H-M   'P 1'
#
loop_
_entity.id
_entity.type
_entity.pdbx_description
1 polymer ?
#
loop_
_entity_poly.entity_id
_entity_poly.type
_entity_poly.pdbx_seq_one_letter_code
_entity_poly.pdbx_strand_id
1 'polypeptide(L)'
;MPDNVKNIEINGRQLHYVEQGGEGRQTPAIIFIHGGLDDYRCWQYQVDSFSSSKYRTIAYSRRFAYPNKWIGNVLTGNTVEENAKDLAELIRKLDLAPAHLVGASYGAFIVLYCAARNPDLAKTMILNEPPIFEYLARSPLREDVELLQRFITRVQRPSVDAFKRGDSGKGVQVFMDAIMNMENFFEKLPEEVKEYLMDNAKSLESELQSARSTSFTTEDVKQITTIPTLQVKGELSPKLFLRIVDILSENMPNNTEQIVIPNVSHDDFKSGNFFTSKVMEFFSRHNS
;
A
#
# COMPACT_ATOMS: atom_id res chain seq x y z
N MET A 1 22.75 -2.75 5.26
CA MET A 1 21.62 -3.41 4.58
C MET A 1 21.78 -4.90 4.79
N PRO A 2 20.69 -5.68 4.91
CA PRO A 2 20.79 -7.14 4.90
C PRO A 2 21.48 -7.62 3.60
N ASP A 3 22.23 -8.71 3.67
CA ASP A 3 23.05 -9.24 2.55
C ASP A 3 22.22 -9.69 1.33
N ASN A 4 20.90 -9.73 1.42
CA ASN A 4 19.97 -10.22 0.38
C ASN A 4 19.20 -9.11 -0.36
N VAL A 5 19.50 -7.84 -0.13
CA VAL A 5 18.84 -6.72 -0.82
C VAL A 5 19.41 -6.58 -2.24
N LYS A 6 18.54 -6.75 -3.21
CA LYS A 6 18.82 -6.58 -4.64
C LYS A 6 18.41 -5.18 -5.10
N ASN A 7 18.87 -4.78 -6.26
CA ASN A 7 18.40 -3.56 -6.92
C ASN A 7 18.11 -3.80 -8.39
N ILE A 8 17.22 -2.99 -8.96
CA ILE A 8 16.80 -3.06 -10.35
C ILE A 8 16.49 -1.66 -10.87
N GLU A 9 16.86 -1.38 -12.09
CA GLU A 9 16.48 -0.13 -12.76
C GLU A 9 15.05 -0.23 -13.30
N ILE A 10 14.17 0.66 -12.83
CA ILE A 10 12.76 0.76 -13.25
C ILE A 10 12.47 2.22 -13.60
N ASN A 11 12.06 2.47 -14.85
CA ASN A 11 11.70 3.82 -15.34
C ASN A 11 12.74 4.90 -15.00
N GLY A 12 14.04 4.58 -15.20
CA GLY A 12 15.16 5.47 -14.92
C GLY A 12 15.48 5.68 -13.43
N ARG A 13 14.98 4.81 -12.56
CA ARG A 13 15.24 4.83 -11.12
C ARG A 13 15.75 3.48 -10.65
N GLN A 14 16.67 3.48 -9.69
CA GLN A 14 17.12 2.27 -9.04
C GLN A 14 16.20 1.97 -7.85
N LEU A 15 15.43 0.88 -7.92
CA LEU A 15 14.59 0.40 -6.85
C LEU A 15 15.26 -0.77 -6.14
N HIS A 16 15.13 -0.83 -4.83
CA HIS A 16 15.63 -1.93 -3.99
C HIS A 16 14.50 -2.89 -3.65
N TYR A 17 14.83 -4.18 -3.62
CA TYR A 17 13.86 -5.22 -3.29
C TYR A 17 14.54 -6.42 -2.63
N VAL A 18 13.76 -7.19 -1.91
CA VAL A 18 14.12 -8.53 -1.43
C VAL A 18 13.32 -9.56 -2.20
N GLU A 19 13.94 -10.71 -2.42
CA GLU A 19 13.33 -11.84 -3.13
C GLU A 19 13.69 -13.11 -2.42
N GLN A 20 12.70 -13.98 -2.16
CA GLN A 20 12.89 -15.28 -1.54
C GLN A 20 12.00 -16.34 -2.17
N GLY A 21 12.39 -17.60 -2.01
CA GLY A 21 11.65 -18.76 -2.51
C GLY A 21 11.68 -18.89 -4.03
N GLY A 22 10.92 -19.85 -4.53
CA GLY A 22 10.66 -20.06 -5.94
C GLY A 22 11.86 -20.51 -6.77
N GLU A 23 11.98 -21.81 -7.03
CA GLU A 23 12.89 -22.33 -8.03
C GLU A 23 12.16 -22.53 -9.37
N GLY A 24 12.44 -21.65 -10.36
CA GLY A 24 11.94 -21.77 -11.72
C GLY A 24 10.85 -20.80 -12.14
N ARG A 25 10.71 -20.61 -13.46
CA ARG A 25 9.79 -19.64 -14.09
C ARG A 25 8.30 -19.93 -13.85
N GLN A 26 7.93 -21.14 -13.45
CA GLN A 26 6.52 -21.53 -13.23
C GLN A 26 6.08 -21.38 -11.76
N THR A 27 6.95 -20.93 -10.87
CA THR A 27 6.59 -20.70 -9.47
C THR A 27 5.69 -19.48 -9.35
N PRO A 28 4.49 -19.60 -8.76
CA PRO A 28 3.60 -18.46 -8.59
C PRO A 28 4.29 -17.34 -7.81
N ALA A 29 4.22 -16.13 -8.33
CA ALA A 29 4.86 -14.97 -7.72
C ALA A 29 3.88 -14.19 -6.82
N ILE A 30 4.38 -13.70 -5.68
CA ILE A 30 3.69 -12.75 -4.80
C ILE A 30 4.53 -11.49 -4.73
N ILE A 31 3.90 -10.34 -4.97
CA ILE A 31 4.55 -9.05 -4.84
C ILE A 31 3.87 -8.25 -3.74
N PHE A 32 4.66 -7.79 -2.77
CA PHE A 32 4.21 -7.00 -1.64
C PHE A 32 4.52 -5.51 -1.87
N ILE A 33 3.49 -4.66 -1.80
CA ILE A 33 3.55 -3.23 -2.04
C ILE A 33 3.19 -2.49 -0.75
N HIS A 34 4.17 -1.81 -0.16
CA HIS A 34 4.03 -1.13 1.13
C HIS A 34 3.22 0.16 1.08
N GLY A 35 2.75 0.60 2.24
CA GLY A 35 2.00 1.83 2.47
C GLY A 35 2.86 3.09 2.59
N GLY A 36 2.27 4.19 3.05
CA GLY A 36 3.00 5.38 3.45
C GLY A 36 3.87 5.12 4.69
N LEU A 37 5.00 5.82 4.83
CA LEU A 37 5.99 5.64 5.92
C LEU A 37 6.63 4.25 5.99
N ASP A 38 6.46 3.42 5.00
CA ASP A 38 6.99 2.07 4.93
C ASP A 38 8.01 1.93 3.79
N ASP A 39 8.67 0.77 3.78
CA ASP A 39 9.51 0.27 2.69
C ASP A 39 9.47 -1.28 2.68
N TYR A 40 10.32 -1.93 1.86
CA TYR A 40 10.34 -3.39 1.73
C TYR A 40 10.45 -4.14 3.07
N ARG A 41 11.06 -3.54 4.10
CA ARG A 41 11.30 -4.17 5.42
C ARG A 41 10.00 -4.54 6.14
N CYS A 42 8.91 -3.78 5.94
CA CYS A 42 7.63 -4.04 6.61
C CYS A 42 6.99 -5.39 6.22
N TRP A 43 7.44 -5.99 5.13
CA TRP A 43 6.92 -7.26 4.63
C TRP A 43 7.80 -8.47 4.93
N GLN A 44 8.87 -8.33 5.73
CA GLN A 44 9.82 -9.42 5.95
C GLN A 44 9.16 -10.69 6.48
N TYR A 45 8.24 -10.56 7.43
CA TYR A 45 7.49 -11.69 7.98
C TYR A 45 6.67 -12.43 6.91
N GLN A 46 6.00 -11.70 6.01
CA GLN A 46 5.21 -12.30 4.94
C GLN A 46 6.12 -12.92 3.87
N VAL A 47 7.20 -12.23 3.51
CA VAL A 47 8.20 -12.78 2.57
C VAL A 47 8.69 -14.13 3.06
N ASP A 48 9.09 -14.25 4.33
CA ASP A 48 9.57 -15.52 4.92
C ASP A 48 8.47 -16.58 4.96
N SER A 49 7.26 -16.19 5.38
CA SER A 49 6.13 -17.11 5.52
C SER A 49 5.67 -17.71 4.20
N PHE A 50 5.57 -16.88 3.14
CA PHE A 50 5.09 -17.34 1.84
C PHE A 50 6.19 -18.03 1.01
N SER A 51 7.45 -17.66 1.15
CA SER A 51 8.56 -18.32 0.46
C SER A 51 8.70 -19.79 0.86
N SER A 52 8.44 -20.10 2.14
CA SER A 52 8.40 -21.48 2.65
C SER A 52 7.24 -22.30 2.07
N SER A 53 6.22 -21.66 1.48
CA SER A 53 5.01 -22.26 0.91
C SER A 53 5.04 -22.38 -0.62
N LYS A 54 6.22 -22.42 -1.23
CA LYS A 54 6.43 -22.59 -2.67
C LYS A 54 6.03 -21.41 -3.55
N TYR A 55 6.05 -20.20 -3.00
CA TYR A 55 5.90 -18.97 -3.77
C TYR A 55 7.25 -18.31 -4.01
N ARG A 56 7.37 -17.60 -5.12
CA ARG A 56 8.43 -16.62 -5.35
C ARG A 56 7.94 -15.28 -4.77
N THR A 57 8.51 -14.84 -3.67
CA THR A 57 8.07 -13.66 -2.94
C THR A 57 8.98 -12.48 -3.18
N ILE A 58 8.39 -11.34 -3.50
CA ILE A 58 9.11 -10.08 -3.72
C ILE A 58 8.49 -8.99 -2.86
N ALA A 59 9.31 -8.27 -2.10
CA ALA A 59 8.93 -7.01 -1.48
C ALA A 59 9.90 -5.93 -1.94
N TYR A 60 9.40 -4.81 -2.47
CA TYR A 60 10.24 -3.74 -3.00
C TYR A 60 9.91 -2.40 -2.33
N SER A 61 10.91 -1.54 -2.26
CA SER A 61 10.73 -0.15 -1.87
C SER A 61 10.23 0.67 -3.04
N ARG A 62 9.09 1.34 -2.87
CA ARG A 62 8.54 2.26 -3.87
C ARG A 62 9.50 3.41 -4.12
N ARG A 63 9.37 4.09 -5.24
CA ARG A 63 10.35 5.04 -5.85
C ARG A 63 11.04 6.03 -4.91
N PHE A 64 10.43 6.46 -3.82
CA PHE A 64 11.01 7.42 -2.87
C PHE A 64 11.12 6.88 -1.44
N ALA A 65 10.83 5.59 -1.25
CA ALA A 65 11.00 4.93 0.04
C ALA A 65 12.46 4.50 0.24
N TYR A 66 12.86 4.39 1.52
CA TYR A 66 14.18 3.88 1.88
C TYR A 66 14.43 2.48 1.26
N PRO A 67 15.62 2.15 0.77
CA PRO A 67 16.84 2.98 0.70
C PRO A 67 17.04 3.64 -0.68
N ASN A 68 15.97 3.83 -1.46
CA ASN A 68 16.07 4.37 -2.80
C ASN A 68 16.58 5.82 -2.79
N LYS A 69 17.39 6.15 -3.79
CA LYS A 69 17.91 7.51 -3.94
C LYS A 69 16.84 8.45 -4.50
N TRP A 70 16.83 9.66 -3.97
CA TRP A 70 15.96 10.73 -4.42
C TRP A 70 16.54 11.38 -5.67
N ILE A 71 15.84 11.27 -6.79
CA ILE A 71 16.23 11.88 -8.07
C ILE A 71 15.10 12.76 -8.57
N GLY A 72 15.41 14.02 -8.90
CA GLY A 72 14.45 14.99 -9.44
C GLY A 72 13.53 15.62 -8.41
N ASN A 73 12.44 16.24 -8.89
CA ASN A 73 11.47 16.87 -8.03
C ASN A 73 10.51 15.83 -7.44
N VAL A 74 10.66 15.57 -6.16
CA VAL A 74 9.91 14.60 -5.40
C VAL A 74 8.42 14.92 -5.33
N LEU A 75 8.09 16.20 -5.23
CA LEU A 75 6.70 16.64 -5.03
C LEU A 75 5.79 16.33 -6.22
N THR A 76 6.37 16.14 -7.41
CA THR A 76 5.60 15.86 -8.63
C THR A 76 5.68 14.42 -9.11
N GLY A 77 6.57 13.62 -8.54
CA GLY A 77 6.88 12.26 -9.04
C GLY A 77 6.41 11.10 -8.18
N ASN A 78 5.74 11.34 -7.03
CA ASN A 78 5.27 10.29 -6.13
C ASN A 78 3.74 10.13 -6.17
N THR A 79 3.18 10.07 -7.36
CA THR A 79 1.75 9.81 -7.53
C THR A 79 1.45 8.31 -7.57
N VAL A 80 0.21 7.92 -7.31
CA VAL A 80 -0.26 6.53 -7.47
C VAL A 80 0.01 6.04 -8.90
N GLU A 81 -0.26 6.89 -9.90
CA GLU A 81 -0.05 6.58 -11.31
C GLU A 81 1.42 6.23 -11.62
N GLU A 82 2.36 7.05 -11.15
CA GLU A 82 3.78 6.81 -11.39
C GLU A 82 4.30 5.57 -10.66
N ASN A 83 3.85 5.33 -9.42
CA ASN A 83 4.17 4.10 -8.70
C ASN A 83 3.54 2.85 -9.36
N ALA A 84 2.35 2.97 -9.94
CA ALA A 84 1.72 1.88 -10.68
C ALA A 84 2.46 1.54 -11.99
N LYS A 85 3.00 2.55 -12.68
CA LYS A 85 3.90 2.32 -13.83
C LYS A 85 5.18 1.58 -13.41
N ASP A 86 5.74 1.93 -12.24
CA ASP A 86 6.91 1.23 -11.69
C ASP A 86 6.59 -0.21 -11.35
N LEU A 87 5.44 -0.47 -10.71
CA LEU A 87 4.99 -1.82 -10.40
C LEU A 87 4.82 -2.66 -11.67
N ALA A 88 4.15 -2.12 -12.68
CA ALA A 88 3.95 -2.82 -13.95
C ALA A 88 5.28 -3.17 -14.64
N GLU A 89 6.23 -2.25 -14.64
CA GLU A 89 7.55 -2.48 -15.24
C GLU A 89 8.38 -3.48 -14.41
N LEU A 90 8.29 -3.43 -13.06
CA LEU A 90 8.93 -4.40 -12.17
C LEU A 90 8.44 -5.82 -12.46
N ILE A 91 7.12 -6.00 -12.58
CA ILE A 91 6.49 -7.29 -12.90
C ILE A 91 7.04 -7.84 -14.21
N ARG A 92 7.12 -7.01 -15.25
CA ARG A 92 7.60 -7.41 -16.58
C ARG A 92 9.09 -7.74 -16.58
N LYS A 93 9.92 -6.88 -15.98
CA LYS A 93 11.38 -7.07 -15.95
C LYS A 93 11.82 -8.30 -15.15
N LEU A 94 11.09 -8.64 -14.10
CA LEU A 94 11.37 -9.83 -13.29
C LEU A 94 10.68 -11.10 -13.79
N ASP A 95 9.90 -11.01 -14.89
CA ASP A 95 9.14 -12.13 -15.48
C ASP A 95 8.21 -12.80 -14.45
N LEU A 96 7.33 -11.98 -13.82
CA LEU A 96 6.45 -12.41 -12.72
C LEU A 96 4.98 -12.54 -13.11
N ALA A 97 4.61 -12.11 -14.33
CA ALA A 97 3.19 -12.06 -14.74
C ALA A 97 2.62 -13.44 -15.08
N PRO A 98 1.36 -13.71 -14.71
CA PRO A 98 0.55 -12.94 -13.79
C PRO A 98 0.94 -13.22 -12.33
N ALA A 99 0.98 -12.19 -11.47
CA ALA A 99 1.39 -12.28 -10.09
C ALA A 99 0.24 -12.04 -9.09
N HIS A 100 0.34 -12.60 -7.90
CA HIS A 100 -0.49 -12.21 -6.77
C HIS A 100 0.03 -10.86 -6.22
N LEU A 101 -0.80 -9.84 -6.20
CA LEU A 101 -0.44 -8.49 -5.77
C LEU A 101 -1.02 -8.21 -4.38
N VAL A 102 -0.17 -7.89 -3.40
CA VAL A 102 -0.57 -7.60 -2.02
C VAL A 102 -0.20 -6.17 -1.68
N GLY A 103 -1.18 -5.32 -1.52
CA GLY A 103 -0.97 -3.91 -1.22
C GLY A 103 -1.53 -3.48 0.13
N ALA A 104 -0.79 -2.61 0.83
CA ALA A 104 -1.20 -1.99 2.06
C ALA A 104 -1.40 -0.48 1.88
N SER A 105 -2.54 0.07 2.33
CA SER A 105 -2.79 1.51 2.31
C SER A 105 -2.50 2.12 0.92
N TYR A 106 -1.56 3.05 0.82
CA TYR A 106 -1.14 3.64 -0.46
C TYR A 106 -0.68 2.57 -1.47
N GLY A 107 -0.03 1.49 -1.01
CA GLY A 107 0.32 0.34 -1.83
C GLY A 107 -0.89 -0.42 -2.38
N ALA A 108 -1.98 -0.52 -1.61
CA ALA A 108 -3.23 -1.12 -2.10
C ALA A 108 -3.88 -0.27 -3.20
N PHE A 109 -3.80 1.05 -3.10
CA PHE A 109 -4.26 1.92 -4.18
C PHE A 109 -3.40 1.78 -5.45
N ILE A 110 -2.08 1.63 -5.30
CA ILE A 110 -1.17 1.36 -6.42
C ILE A 110 -1.51 0.04 -7.11
N VAL A 111 -1.75 -1.04 -6.34
CA VAL A 111 -2.19 -2.35 -6.86
C VAL A 111 -3.46 -2.21 -7.68
N LEU A 112 -4.48 -1.58 -7.10
CA LEU A 112 -5.78 -1.40 -7.76
C LEU A 112 -5.65 -0.58 -9.04
N TYR A 113 -4.89 0.53 -9.00
CA TYR A 113 -4.64 1.38 -10.17
C TYR A 113 -3.89 0.64 -11.27
N CYS A 114 -2.85 -0.15 -10.90
CA CYS A 114 -2.07 -0.95 -11.83
C CYS A 114 -2.93 -2.01 -12.52
N ALA A 115 -3.69 -2.78 -11.74
CA ALA A 115 -4.53 -3.86 -12.24
C ALA A 115 -5.68 -3.36 -13.16
N ALA A 116 -6.25 -2.20 -12.87
CA ALA A 116 -7.28 -1.59 -13.73
C ALA A 116 -6.73 -1.23 -15.12
N ARG A 117 -5.43 -1.02 -15.27
CA ARG A 117 -4.80 -0.63 -16.55
C ARG A 117 -3.97 -1.74 -17.19
N ASN A 118 -3.60 -2.75 -16.43
CA ASN A 118 -2.81 -3.88 -16.87
C ASN A 118 -3.36 -5.17 -16.22
N PRO A 119 -4.57 -5.60 -16.57
CA PRO A 119 -5.22 -6.75 -15.90
C PRO A 119 -4.48 -8.07 -16.13
N ASP A 120 -3.69 -8.18 -17.18
CA ASP A 120 -2.83 -9.31 -17.50
C ASP A 120 -1.67 -9.52 -16.54
N LEU A 121 -1.30 -8.50 -15.77
CA LEU A 121 -0.21 -8.58 -14.81
C LEU A 121 -0.64 -9.16 -13.44
N ALA A 122 -1.94 -9.11 -13.12
CA ALA A 122 -2.47 -9.51 -11.83
C ALA A 122 -3.22 -10.84 -11.89
N LYS A 123 -2.77 -11.82 -11.12
CA LYS A 123 -3.48 -13.07 -10.90
C LYS A 123 -4.59 -12.91 -9.86
N THR A 124 -4.27 -12.27 -8.74
CA THR A 124 -5.20 -11.87 -7.68
C THR A 124 -4.75 -10.55 -7.06
N MET A 125 -5.65 -9.88 -6.35
CA MET A 125 -5.35 -8.69 -5.57
C MET A 125 -5.74 -8.88 -4.09
N ILE A 126 -4.84 -8.46 -3.20
CA ILE A 126 -5.14 -8.27 -1.78
C ILE A 126 -5.04 -6.77 -1.50
N LEU A 127 -6.15 -6.16 -1.10
CA LEU A 127 -6.28 -4.71 -0.94
C LEU A 127 -6.58 -4.37 0.52
N ASN A 128 -5.57 -3.91 1.25
CA ASN A 128 -5.78 -3.42 2.60
C ASN A 128 -5.97 -1.91 2.61
N GLU A 129 -7.20 -1.49 2.82
CA GLU A 129 -7.63 -0.10 3.07
C GLU A 129 -7.00 0.97 2.15
N PRO A 130 -7.18 0.89 0.82
CA PRO A 130 -6.63 1.86 -0.12
C PRO A 130 -7.19 3.27 0.12
N PRO A 131 -6.37 4.34 0.20
CA PRO A 131 -6.82 5.71 0.44
C PRO A 131 -7.34 6.40 -0.83
N ILE A 132 -8.43 5.91 -1.40
CA ILE A 132 -9.05 6.46 -2.61
C ILE A 132 -9.94 7.65 -2.22
N PHE A 133 -9.33 8.77 -1.87
CA PHE A 133 -10.02 9.96 -1.37
C PHE A 133 -11.04 10.54 -2.36
N GLU A 134 -10.89 10.26 -3.64
CA GLU A 134 -11.82 10.66 -4.69
C GLU A 134 -13.23 10.09 -4.46
N TYR A 135 -13.36 8.90 -3.86
CA TYR A 135 -14.65 8.30 -3.54
C TYR A 135 -15.45 9.15 -2.54
N LEU A 136 -14.77 9.68 -1.52
CA LEU A 136 -15.40 10.57 -0.54
C LEU A 136 -15.63 11.97 -1.11
N ALA A 137 -14.70 12.46 -1.94
CA ALA A 137 -14.82 13.78 -2.56
C ALA A 137 -16.00 13.88 -3.54
N ARG A 138 -16.34 12.78 -4.21
CA ARG A 138 -17.45 12.70 -5.18
C ARG A 138 -18.71 12.06 -4.62
N SER A 139 -18.71 11.65 -3.35
CA SER A 139 -19.89 11.04 -2.73
C SER A 139 -21.06 12.02 -2.70
N PRO A 140 -22.29 11.57 -2.99
CA PRO A 140 -23.48 12.36 -2.80
C PRO A 140 -23.84 12.57 -1.31
N LEU A 141 -23.23 11.79 -0.42
CA LEU A 141 -23.48 11.86 1.01
C LEU A 141 -22.60 12.95 1.65
N ARG A 142 -23.23 13.91 2.30
CA ARG A 142 -22.55 15.01 2.99
C ARG A 142 -21.55 14.50 4.04
N GLU A 143 -21.89 13.45 4.75
CA GLU A 143 -21.03 12.82 5.78
C GLU A 143 -19.70 12.29 5.22
N ASP A 144 -19.70 11.74 4.01
CA ASP A 144 -18.48 11.27 3.33
C ASP A 144 -17.55 12.44 3.01
N VAL A 145 -18.11 13.52 2.47
CA VAL A 145 -17.35 14.74 2.19
C VAL A 145 -16.79 15.33 3.49
N GLU A 146 -17.57 15.32 4.57
CA GLU A 146 -17.14 15.81 5.89
C GLU A 146 -16.02 14.93 6.50
N LEU A 147 -16.04 13.61 6.30
CA LEU A 147 -14.95 12.70 6.70
C LEU A 147 -13.64 13.11 6.01
N LEU A 148 -13.67 13.32 4.71
CA LEU A 148 -12.51 13.76 3.94
C LEU A 148 -12.03 15.16 4.39
N GLN A 149 -12.94 16.10 4.58
CA GLN A 149 -12.57 17.45 5.04
C GLN A 149 -11.93 17.44 6.43
N ARG A 150 -12.40 16.60 7.33
CA ARG A 150 -11.76 16.40 8.66
C ARG A 150 -10.34 15.85 8.51
N PHE A 151 -10.12 14.85 7.67
CA PHE A 151 -8.78 14.33 7.40
C PHE A 151 -7.86 15.41 6.82
N ILE A 152 -8.32 16.16 5.82
CA ILE A 152 -7.53 17.23 5.20
C ILE A 152 -7.15 18.30 6.22
N THR A 153 -8.09 18.72 7.06
CA THR A 153 -7.87 19.85 7.99
C THR A 153 -7.13 19.47 9.26
N ARG A 154 -7.29 18.24 9.75
CA ARG A 154 -6.70 17.79 11.01
C ARG A 154 -5.45 16.95 10.86
N VAL A 155 -5.22 16.38 9.66
CA VAL A 155 -4.10 15.45 9.41
C VAL A 155 -3.24 15.96 8.25
N GLN A 156 -3.78 15.98 7.03
CA GLN A 156 -2.98 16.27 5.84
C GLN A 156 -2.31 17.65 5.90
N ARG A 157 -3.09 18.71 6.11
CA ARG A 157 -2.55 20.09 6.18
C ARG A 157 -1.55 20.27 7.34
N PRO A 158 -1.88 19.94 8.61
CA PRO A 158 -0.92 20.10 9.70
C PRO A 158 0.37 19.30 9.51
N SER A 159 0.30 18.08 8.96
CA SER A 159 1.46 17.26 8.63
C SER A 159 2.32 17.93 7.54
N VAL A 160 1.71 18.35 6.42
CA VAL A 160 2.40 19.07 5.33
C VAL A 160 3.02 20.39 5.82
N ASP A 161 2.32 21.14 6.66
CA ASP A 161 2.83 22.40 7.21
C ASP A 161 4.01 22.18 8.16
N ALA A 162 4.03 21.07 8.91
CA ALA A 162 5.18 20.68 9.72
C ALA A 162 6.39 20.34 8.85
N PHE A 163 6.22 19.53 7.82
CA PHE A 163 7.29 19.23 6.83
C PHE A 163 7.86 20.48 6.18
N LYS A 164 7.00 21.41 5.74
CA LYS A 164 7.43 22.69 5.14
C LYS A 164 8.25 23.57 6.09
N ARG A 165 8.06 23.45 7.40
CA ARG A 165 8.88 24.13 8.42
C ARG A 165 10.17 23.38 8.78
N GLY A 166 10.42 22.23 8.16
CA GLY A 166 11.56 21.35 8.46
C GLY A 166 11.36 20.46 9.70
N ASP A 167 10.14 20.43 10.27
CA ASP A 167 9.79 19.60 11.43
C ASP A 167 9.19 18.26 10.94
N SER A 168 10.05 17.41 10.40
CA SER A 168 9.63 16.10 9.87
C SER A 168 9.08 15.19 10.97
N GLY A 169 9.64 15.26 12.20
CA GLY A 169 9.15 14.47 13.33
C GLY A 169 7.68 14.78 13.65
N LYS A 170 7.34 16.08 13.72
CA LYS A 170 5.94 16.50 13.91
C LYS A 170 5.04 16.12 12.74
N GLY A 171 5.54 16.20 11.51
CA GLY A 171 4.80 15.77 10.32
C GLY A 171 4.42 14.29 10.38
N VAL A 172 5.38 13.44 10.73
CA VAL A 172 5.17 11.99 10.92
C VAL A 172 4.25 11.71 12.11
N GLN A 173 4.46 12.36 13.26
CA GLN A 173 3.63 12.20 14.46
C GLN A 173 2.15 12.45 14.15
N VAL A 174 1.82 13.60 13.55
CA VAL A 174 0.43 13.97 13.23
C VAL A 174 -0.23 12.91 12.35
N PHE A 175 0.51 12.40 11.38
CA PHE A 175 0.01 11.38 10.47
C PHE A 175 -0.20 10.04 11.20
N MET A 176 0.82 9.54 11.93
CA MET A 176 0.76 8.25 12.63
C MET A 176 -0.33 8.21 13.68
N ASP A 177 -0.44 9.24 14.53
CA ASP A 177 -1.49 9.32 15.55
C ASP A 177 -2.89 9.22 14.93
N ALA A 178 -3.07 9.81 13.76
CA ALA A 178 -4.35 9.80 13.05
C ALA A 178 -4.69 8.46 12.41
N ILE A 179 -3.73 7.81 11.72
CA ILE A 179 -4.00 6.52 11.06
C ILE A 179 -4.13 5.37 12.05
N MET A 180 -3.45 5.47 13.20
CA MET A 180 -3.61 4.53 14.31
C MET A 180 -4.82 4.82 15.18
N ASN A 181 -5.50 5.96 14.96
CA ASN A 181 -6.64 6.43 15.75
C ASN A 181 -6.32 6.54 17.25
N MET A 182 -5.09 6.94 17.58
CA MET A 182 -4.57 6.99 18.95
C MET A 182 -3.70 8.23 19.18
N GLU A 183 -4.07 9.05 20.17
CA GLU A 183 -3.28 10.22 20.55
C GLU A 183 -1.90 9.83 21.11
N ASN A 184 -0.87 10.57 20.69
CA ASN A 184 0.52 10.36 21.08
C ASN A 184 1.02 8.93 20.81
N PHE A 185 0.49 8.28 19.77
CA PHE A 185 0.94 6.95 19.37
C PHE A 185 2.41 6.97 18.99
N PHE A 186 2.82 7.89 18.12
CA PHE A 186 4.20 8.00 17.65
C PHE A 186 5.20 8.21 18.81
N GLU A 187 4.84 9.03 19.81
CA GLU A 187 5.74 9.27 20.96
C GLU A 187 5.98 8.01 21.82
N LYS A 188 5.01 7.10 21.86
CA LYS A 188 5.08 5.83 22.63
C LYS A 188 5.85 4.72 21.92
N LEU A 189 6.20 4.90 20.64
CA LEU A 189 6.93 3.89 19.89
C LEU A 189 8.37 3.74 20.40
N PRO A 190 8.95 2.52 20.34
CA PRO A 190 10.38 2.32 20.54
C PRO A 190 11.20 3.18 19.57
N GLU A 191 12.39 3.61 19.98
CA GLU A 191 13.22 4.51 19.17
C GLU A 191 13.60 3.92 17.81
N GLU A 192 13.90 2.63 17.76
CA GLU A 192 14.19 1.89 16.53
C GLU A 192 13.02 1.92 15.52
N VAL A 193 11.77 1.92 16.01
CA VAL A 193 10.57 2.04 15.16
C VAL A 193 10.41 3.47 14.66
N LYS A 194 10.70 4.48 15.51
CA LYS A 194 10.70 5.88 15.09
C LYS A 194 11.75 6.14 14.02
N GLU A 195 12.98 5.64 14.20
CA GLU A 195 14.04 5.74 13.18
C GLU A 195 13.60 5.11 11.85
N TYR A 196 13.00 3.91 11.89
CA TYR A 196 12.43 3.25 10.71
C TYR A 196 11.39 4.13 9.98
N LEU A 197 10.45 4.72 10.73
CA LEU A 197 9.44 5.61 10.15
C LEU A 197 10.07 6.90 9.59
N MET A 198 11.07 7.44 10.29
CA MET A 198 11.77 8.65 9.88
C MET A 198 12.63 8.46 8.62
N ASP A 199 13.13 7.25 8.33
CA ASP A 199 13.76 6.91 7.05
C ASP A 199 12.83 7.24 5.87
N ASN A 200 11.51 7.12 6.07
CA ASN A 200 10.47 7.30 5.06
C ASN A 200 9.68 8.63 5.19
N ALA A 201 10.05 9.51 6.12
CA ALA A 201 9.33 10.76 6.38
C ALA A 201 9.17 11.63 5.14
N LYS A 202 10.22 11.73 4.32
CA LYS A 202 10.22 12.51 3.10
C LYS A 202 9.33 11.89 2.01
N SER A 203 9.23 10.55 1.95
CA SER A 203 8.27 9.87 1.07
C SER A 203 6.84 10.22 1.45
N LEU A 204 6.51 10.20 2.74
CA LEU A 204 5.21 10.62 3.24
C LEU A 204 4.90 12.09 2.89
N GLU A 205 5.85 13.01 3.09
CA GLU A 205 5.68 14.42 2.70
C GLU A 205 5.21 14.54 1.25
N SER A 206 5.91 13.84 0.35
CA SER A 206 5.58 13.82 -1.07
C SER A 206 4.21 13.21 -1.37
N GLU A 207 3.87 12.11 -0.71
CA GLU A 207 2.56 11.45 -0.86
C GLU A 207 1.42 12.35 -0.42
N LEU A 208 1.53 13.00 0.74
CA LEU A 208 0.51 13.91 1.26
C LEU A 208 0.30 15.15 0.36
N GLN A 209 1.37 15.62 -0.28
CA GLN A 209 1.26 16.74 -1.22
C GLN A 209 0.66 16.32 -2.57
N SER A 210 0.84 15.07 -2.99
CA SER A 210 0.31 14.52 -4.25
C SER A 210 -0.98 13.72 -4.11
N ALA A 211 -1.50 13.52 -2.90
CA ALA A 211 -2.59 12.58 -2.57
C ALA A 211 -3.91 12.79 -3.35
N ARG A 212 -4.10 13.92 -4.01
CA ARG A 212 -5.29 14.25 -4.81
C ARG A 212 -4.98 14.45 -6.29
N SER A 213 -3.79 14.14 -6.73
CA SER A 213 -3.38 14.32 -8.13
C SER A 213 -3.85 13.19 -9.06
N THR A 214 -4.18 12.02 -8.50
CA THR A 214 -4.63 10.87 -9.27
C THR A 214 -6.16 10.79 -9.27
N SER A 215 -6.76 10.88 -10.44
CA SER A 215 -8.18 10.59 -10.61
C SER A 215 -8.40 9.09 -10.75
N PHE A 216 -9.17 8.51 -9.82
CA PHE A 216 -9.59 7.11 -9.86
C PHE A 216 -11.01 7.00 -9.30
N THR A 217 -11.94 6.61 -10.14
CA THR A 217 -13.37 6.62 -9.85
C THR A 217 -13.94 5.21 -9.69
N THR A 218 -15.18 5.11 -9.27
CA THR A 218 -15.90 3.83 -9.21
C THR A 218 -16.06 3.18 -10.60
N GLU A 219 -16.05 3.96 -11.67
CA GLU A 219 -16.11 3.44 -13.05
C GLU A 219 -14.80 2.72 -13.44
N ASP A 220 -13.64 3.18 -12.96
CA ASP A 220 -12.37 2.49 -13.17
C ASP A 220 -12.38 1.10 -12.53
N VAL A 221 -12.99 0.96 -11.36
CA VAL A 221 -13.07 -0.31 -10.61
C VAL A 221 -14.01 -1.30 -11.28
N LYS A 222 -15.13 -0.86 -11.81
CA LYS A 222 -16.11 -1.71 -12.51
C LYS A 222 -15.51 -2.42 -13.71
N GLN A 223 -14.40 -1.94 -14.25
CA GLN A 223 -13.70 -2.59 -15.37
C GLN A 223 -12.84 -3.79 -14.94
N ILE A 224 -12.57 -3.94 -13.62
CA ILE A 224 -11.79 -5.05 -13.10
C ILE A 224 -12.69 -6.26 -12.87
N THR A 225 -13.11 -6.93 -13.94
CA THR A 225 -14.16 -7.96 -13.86
C THR A 225 -13.65 -9.37 -13.59
N THR A 226 -12.38 -9.65 -13.85
CA THR A 226 -11.83 -11.03 -13.89
C THR A 226 -10.84 -11.35 -12.77
N ILE A 227 -10.30 -10.35 -12.08
CA ILE A 227 -9.25 -10.54 -11.08
C ILE A 227 -9.88 -10.82 -9.71
N PRO A 228 -9.71 -12.05 -9.14
CA PRO A 228 -10.18 -12.35 -7.80
C PRO A 228 -9.54 -11.41 -6.79
N THR A 229 -10.34 -10.82 -5.90
CA THR A 229 -9.89 -9.78 -4.99
C THR A 229 -10.30 -10.09 -3.55
N LEU A 230 -9.36 -9.95 -2.61
CA LEU A 230 -9.61 -9.97 -1.18
C LEU A 230 -9.41 -8.56 -0.62
N GLN A 231 -10.47 -7.97 -0.11
CA GLN A 231 -10.39 -6.72 0.63
C GLN A 231 -10.17 -7.01 2.12
N VAL A 232 -9.25 -6.28 2.72
CA VAL A 232 -8.90 -6.43 4.14
C VAL A 232 -9.10 -5.10 4.83
N LYS A 233 -9.75 -5.11 6.00
CA LYS A 233 -9.87 -3.94 6.87
C LYS A 233 -9.70 -4.31 8.34
N GLY A 234 -9.13 -3.40 9.12
CA GLY A 234 -9.02 -3.52 10.57
C GLY A 234 -10.31 -3.07 11.26
N GLU A 235 -10.72 -3.80 12.29
CA GLU A 235 -11.93 -3.46 13.06
C GLU A 235 -11.86 -2.06 13.69
N LEU A 236 -10.65 -1.65 14.13
CA LEU A 236 -10.41 -0.37 14.84
C LEU A 236 -9.89 0.73 13.91
N SER A 237 -9.87 0.50 12.60
CA SER A 237 -9.39 1.47 11.62
C SER A 237 -10.23 2.76 11.62
N PRO A 238 -9.62 3.92 11.29
CA PRO A 238 -10.35 5.18 11.18
C PRO A 238 -11.54 5.07 10.21
N LYS A 239 -12.66 5.66 10.58
CA LYS A 239 -13.91 5.64 9.80
C LYS A 239 -13.73 6.06 8.34
N LEU A 240 -12.78 6.93 8.06
CA LEU A 240 -12.43 7.37 6.70
C LEU A 240 -12.03 6.19 5.82
N PHE A 241 -11.11 5.34 6.28
CA PHE A 241 -10.65 4.18 5.51
C PHE A 241 -11.73 3.12 5.41
N LEU A 242 -12.45 2.84 6.51
CA LEU A 242 -13.56 1.88 6.50
C LEU A 242 -14.62 2.28 5.46
N ARG A 243 -14.99 3.57 5.41
CA ARG A 243 -15.97 4.06 4.44
C ARG A 243 -15.48 3.95 3.00
N ILE A 244 -14.21 4.24 2.73
CA ILE A 244 -13.62 4.06 1.40
C ILE A 244 -13.69 2.59 0.97
N VAL A 245 -13.36 1.65 1.88
CA VAL A 245 -13.46 0.21 1.58
C VAL A 245 -14.90 -0.21 1.33
N ASP A 246 -15.87 0.33 2.06
CA ASP A 246 -17.30 0.04 1.83
C ASP A 246 -17.74 0.51 0.43
N ILE A 247 -17.39 1.74 0.04
CA ILE A 247 -17.66 2.25 -1.32
C ILE A 247 -16.97 1.39 -2.38
N LEU A 248 -15.72 1.00 -2.14
CA LEU A 248 -14.99 0.12 -3.04
C LEU A 248 -15.72 -1.23 -3.18
N SER A 249 -16.14 -1.84 -2.08
CA SER A 249 -16.87 -3.12 -2.07
C SER A 249 -18.19 -3.06 -2.85
N GLU A 250 -18.93 -1.96 -2.72
CA GLU A 250 -20.20 -1.73 -3.42
C GLU A 250 -20.03 -1.66 -4.96
N ASN A 251 -18.82 -1.37 -5.43
CA ASN A 251 -18.51 -1.17 -6.85
C ASN A 251 -17.60 -2.25 -7.45
N MET A 252 -17.02 -3.13 -6.62
CA MET A 252 -16.22 -4.26 -7.08
C MET A 252 -17.11 -5.39 -7.63
N PRO A 253 -16.60 -6.21 -8.56
CA PRO A 253 -17.35 -7.36 -9.10
C PRO A 253 -17.56 -8.47 -8.05
N ASN A 254 -18.46 -9.41 -8.38
CA ASN A 254 -18.90 -10.50 -7.49
C ASN A 254 -17.81 -11.50 -7.08
N ASN A 255 -16.62 -11.45 -7.68
CA ASN A 255 -15.45 -12.25 -7.29
C ASN A 255 -14.58 -11.57 -6.22
N THR A 256 -15.14 -10.62 -5.50
CA THR A 256 -14.49 -9.91 -4.39
C THR A 256 -14.98 -10.46 -3.05
N GLU A 257 -14.02 -10.88 -2.24
CA GLU A 257 -14.24 -11.26 -0.83
C GLU A 257 -13.78 -10.12 0.09
N GLN A 258 -14.34 -10.08 1.31
CA GLN A 258 -13.92 -9.12 2.34
C GLN A 258 -13.68 -9.82 3.66
N ILE A 259 -12.60 -9.43 4.36
CA ILE A 259 -12.34 -9.84 5.73
C ILE A 259 -12.13 -8.62 6.63
N VAL A 260 -12.56 -8.76 7.89
CA VAL A 260 -12.27 -7.82 8.96
C VAL A 260 -11.30 -8.48 9.93
N ILE A 261 -10.19 -7.82 10.22
CA ILE A 261 -9.22 -8.31 11.20
C ILE A 261 -9.59 -7.72 12.55
N PRO A 262 -9.90 -8.56 13.55
CA PRO A 262 -10.35 -8.09 14.84
C PRO A 262 -9.23 -7.42 15.64
N ASN A 263 -9.59 -6.40 16.43
CA ASN A 263 -8.70 -5.67 17.35
C ASN A 263 -7.46 -5.03 16.73
N VAL A 264 -7.44 -4.76 15.42
CA VAL A 264 -6.34 -4.04 14.75
C VAL A 264 -6.82 -2.76 14.09
N SER A 265 -5.93 -1.78 14.03
CA SER A 265 -6.10 -0.53 13.30
C SER A 265 -5.44 -0.61 11.91
N HIS A 266 -5.43 0.52 11.18
CA HIS A 266 -5.04 0.65 9.77
C HIS A 266 -3.68 0.02 9.40
N ASP A 267 -2.70 0.06 10.29
CA ASP A 267 -1.34 -0.43 9.99
C ASP A 267 -0.94 -1.75 10.70
N ASP A 268 -1.72 -2.19 11.68
CA ASP A 268 -1.39 -3.36 12.52
C ASP A 268 -1.62 -4.73 11.84
N PHE A 269 -2.35 -4.76 10.73
CA PHE A 269 -2.78 -6.02 10.10
C PHE A 269 -1.60 -6.89 9.63
N LYS A 270 -0.45 -6.30 9.33
CA LYS A 270 0.76 -7.00 8.86
C LYS A 270 1.39 -7.89 9.94
N SER A 271 1.21 -7.57 11.21
CA SER A 271 1.92 -8.20 12.34
C SER A 271 1.36 -9.54 12.79
N GLY A 272 0.24 -10.02 12.22
CA GLY A 272 -0.47 -11.18 12.73
C GLY A 272 -0.50 -12.39 11.80
N ASN A 273 -0.44 -13.58 12.40
CA ASN A 273 -0.68 -14.86 11.70
C ASN A 273 -2.05 -14.90 11.00
N PHE A 274 -3.04 -14.14 11.51
CA PHE A 274 -4.39 -14.13 10.97
C PHE A 274 -4.40 -13.62 9.52
N PHE A 275 -3.79 -12.46 9.27
CA PHE A 275 -3.69 -11.92 7.90
C PHE A 275 -3.01 -12.91 6.96
N THR A 276 -1.82 -13.38 7.35
CA THR A 276 -1.02 -14.31 6.52
C THR A 276 -1.79 -15.59 6.21
N SER A 277 -2.47 -16.19 7.20
CA SER A 277 -3.26 -17.42 6.99
C SER A 277 -4.45 -17.19 6.07
N LYS A 278 -5.16 -16.07 6.19
CA LYS A 278 -6.30 -15.74 5.32
C LYS A 278 -5.87 -15.47 3.88
N VAL A 279 -4.75 -14.80 3.70
CA VAL A 279 -4.18 -14.56 2.36
C VAL A 279 -3.70 -15.88 1.73
N MET A 280 -3.05 -16.76 2.49
CA MET A 280 -2.68 -18.12 2.01
C MET A 280 -3.90 -18.94 1.61
N GLU A 281 -4.96 -18.94 2.42
CA GLU A 281 -6.23 -19.59 2.11
C GLU A 281 -6.83 -19.07 0.81
N PHE A 282 -6.85 -17.75 0.62
CA PHE A 282 -7.34 -17.11 -0.60
C PHE A 282 -6.48 -17.51 -1.82
N PHE A 283 -5.17 -17.45 -1.74
CA PHE A 283 -4.29 -17.84 -2.85
C PHE A 283 -4.44 -19.33 -3.24
N SER A 284 -4.61 -20.21 -2.24
CA SER A 284 -4.77 -21.65 -2.52
C SER A 284 -5.97 -21.97 -3.40
N ARG A 285 -7.03 -21.14 -3.34
CA ARG A 285 -8.24 -21.29 -4.20
C ARG A 285 -8.04 -20.73 -5.62
N HIS A 286 -6.99 -19.93 -5.83
CA HIS A 286 -6.76 -19.21 -7.09
C HIS A 286 -5.39 -19.51 -7.73
N ASN A 287 -4.73 -20.63 -7.35
CA ASN A 287 -3.44 -21.02 -7.91
C ASN A 287 -3.51 -21.85 -9.21
N SER A 288 -4.72 -22.29 -9.59
CA SER A 288 -4.95 -23.05 -10.81
C SER A 288 -4.84 -22.20 -12.06
#